data_657292faf81e4ff7508c1aa8fefc2518
#
_entry.id   657292faf81e4ff7508c1aa8fefc2518
#
_cell.length_a   1.000
_cell.length_b   1.000
_cell.length_c   1.000
_cell.angle_alpha   90.00
_cell.angle_beta   90.00
_cell.angle_gamma   90.00
#
_symmetry.space_group_name_H-M   'P 1'
#
loop_
_entity.id
_entity.type
_entity.pdbx_description
1 polymer ?
#
loop_
_entity_poly.entity_id
_entity_poly.type
_entity_poly.pdbx_seq_one_letter_code
_entity_poly.pdbx_strand_id
1 'polypeptide(L)'
;YIFNLVLLVYVKLNGDVNKGAGRWIDLKFMQFQPSELSKIILILFLAAYLYKHRNTINTFRTIASTCALAGLPIALIVVQPDLSTTIVIFITFCVIMFLSGISYKIVTTVLIIAIPLASVFVYVGINDPNSGILQGYQLKRIVGFYSKDSTDPDIIDTRRQQENSLLAIGSGGLTGKGLYNNTVTSV
;
A
#
# COMPACT_ATOMS: atom_id res chain seq x y z
N TYR A 1 11.20 13.24 -8.10
CA TYR A 1 9.96 13.41 -7.34
C TYR A 1 8.83 13.95 -8.23
N ILE A 2 9.01 15.12 -8.89
CA ILE A 2 7.99 15.71 -9.76
C ILE A 2 7.58 14.75 -10.88
N PHE A 3 8.54 14.10 -11.54
CA PHE A 3 8.28 13.06 -12.53
C PHE A 3 7.34 11.95 -11.99
N ASN A 4 7.57 11.50 -10.76
CA ASN A 4 6.70 10.53 -10.11
C ASN A 4 5.26 11.03 -9.92
N LEU A 5 5.09 12.28 -9.47
CA LEU A 5 3.76 12.87 -9.32
C LEU A 5 3.03 12.96 -10.68
N VAL A 6 3.75 13.39 -11.72
CA VAL A 6 3.18 13.45 -13.09
C VAL A 6 2.73 12.07 -13.56
N LEU A 7 3.55 11.02 -13.34
CA LEU A 7 3.17 9.65 -13.69
C LEU A 7 1.95 9.15 -12.92
N LEU A 8 1.86 9.45 -11.63
CA LEU A 8 0.69 9.08 -10.81
C LEU A 8 -0.57 9.79 -11.29
N VAL A 9 -0.49 11.08 -11.62
CA VAL A 9 -1.62 11.82 -12.18
C VAL A 9 -1.98 11.27 -13.56
N TYR A 10 -1.00 11.02 -14.42
CA TYR A 10 -1.23 10.48 -15.76
C TYR A 10 -1.98 9.14 -15.71
N VAL A 11 -1.54 8.19 -14.87
CA VAL A 11 -2.20 6.88 -14.77
C VAL A 11 -3.60 6.99 -14.16
N LYS A 12 -3.85 7.97 -13.29
CA LYS A 12 -5.20 8.22 -12.75
C LYS A 12 -6.17 8.67 -13.85
N LEU A 13 -5.68 9.47 -14.82
CA LEU A 13 -6.52 10.01 -15.90
C LEU A 13 -6.65 9.05 -17.09
N ASN A 14 -5.61 8.27 -17.41
CA ASN A 14 -5.50 7.49 -18.64
C ASN A 14 -5.22 5.99 -18.37
N GLY A 15 -5.23 5.53 -17.12
CA GLY A 15 -4.93 4.14 -16.79
C GLY A 15 -6.02 3.18 -17.24
N ASP A 16 -5.61 1.97 -17.63
CA ASP A 16 -6.46 0.93 -18.14
C ASP A 16 -7.38 0.37 -17.04
N VAL A 17 -8.69 0.42 -17.26
CA VAL A 17 -9.72 0.04 -16.27
C VAL A 17 -9.98 -1.47 -16.26
N ASN A 18 -9.31 -2.24 -17.13
CA ASN A 18 -9.57 -3.66 -17.34
C ASN A 18 -9.46 -4.58 -16.11
N LYS A 19 -8.94 -4.07 -14.97
CA LYS A 19 -8.85 -4.80 -13.69
C LYS A 19 -9.53 -4.06 -12.53
N GLY A 20 -10.59 -3.28 -12.79
CA GLY A 20 -11.41 -2.63 -11.77
C GLY A 20 -10.83 -1.33 -11.18
N ALA A 21 -9.62 -0.92 -11.54
CA ALA A 21 -9.05 0.38 -11.19
C ALA A 21 -7.95 0.73 -12.19
N GLY A 22 -8.00 1.94 -12.77
CA GLY A 22 -6.99 2.45 -13.69
C GLY A 22 -5.66 2.73 -12.98
N ARG A 23 -4.86 1.69 -12.78
CA ARG A 23 -3.57 1.73 -12.05
C ARG A 23 -2.39 1.32 -12.89
N TRP A 24 -2.64 0.76 -14.08
CA TRP A 24 -1.64 0.16 -14.94
C TRP A 24 -1.53 0.94 -16.24
N ILE A 25 -0.32 1.06 -16.73
CA ILE A 25 -0.01 1.55 -18.09
C ILE A 25 0.36 0.34 -18.91
N ASP A 26 -0.40 0.07 -19.98
CA ASP A 26 -0.08 -1.00 -20.91
C ASP A 26 0.95 -0.49 -21.92
N LEU A 27 2.14 -1.07 -21.87
CA LEU A 27 3.25 -0.81 -22.80
C LEU A 27 3.31 -1.84 -23.94
N LYS A 28 2.20 -2.56 -24.21
CA LYS A 28 2.06 -3.63 -25.22
C LYS A 28 2.88 -4.89 -24.94
N PHE A 29 4.10 -4.80 -24.43
CA PHE A 29 4.97 -5.92 -24.08
C PHE A 29 5.05 -6.18 -22.57
N MET A 30 4.66 -5.21 -21.75
CA MET A 30 4.59 -5.34 -20.30
C MET A 30 3.61 -4.34 -19.69
N GLN A 31 3.03 -4.70 -18.55
CA GLN A 31 2.21 -3.78 -17.76
C GLN A 31 3.10 -3.06 -16.74
N PHE A 32 3.04 -1.75 -16.72
CA PHE A 32 3.80 -0.90 -15.81
C PHE A 32 2.88 -0.24 -14.81
N GLN A 33 3.21 -0.35 -13.52
CA GLN A 33 2.46 0.29 -12.45
C GLN A 33 3.29 1.45 -11.85
N PRO A 34 2.90 2.71 -12.05
CA PRO A 34 3.63 3.87 -11.52
C PRO A 34 3.78 3.88 -9.99
N SER A 35 2.82 3.34 -9.24
CA SER A 35 2.90 3.26 -7.79
C SER A 35 4.03 2.32 -7.30
N GLU A 36 4.44 1.33 -8.09
CA GLU A 36 5.62 0.50 -7.78
C GLU A 36 6.91 1.31 -7.86
N LEU A 37 7.04 2.13 -8.91
CA LEU A 37 8.17 3.04 -9.05
C LEU A 37 8.18 4.13 -7.96
N SER A 38 7.00 4.56 -7.52
CA SER A 38 6.83 5.57 -6.46
C SER A 38 7.50 5.17 -5.16
N LYS A 39 7.50 3.88 -4.80
CA LYS A 39 8.18 3.38 -3.59
C LYS A 39 9.66 3.69 -3.63
N ILE A 40 10.31 3.38 -4.74
CA ILE A 40 11.76 3.60 -4.91
C ILE A 40 12.08 5.10 -4.93
N ILE A 41 11.35 5.88 -5.73
CA ILE A 41 11.56 7.33 -5.86
C ILE A 41 11.35 8.03 -4.52
N LEU A 42 10.32 7.63 -3.76
CA LEU A 42 10.03 8.25 -2.47
C LEU A 42 11.12 7.94 -1.44
N ILE A 43 11.63 6.70 -1.40
CA ILE A 43 12.75 6.33 -0.51
C ILE A 43 13.97 7.21 -0.80
N LEU A 44 14.39 7.27 -2.05
CA LEU A 44 15.58 8.02 -2.44
C LEU A 44 15.40 9.53 -2.19
N PHE A 45 14.24 10.06 -2.54
CA PHE A 45 13.94 11.49 -2.38
C PHE A 45 13.87 11.89 -0.90
N LEU A 46 13.15 11.12 -0.06
CA LEU A 46 13.03 11.42 1.36
C LEU A 46 14.36 11.24 2.08
N ALA A 47 15.14 10.22 1.75
CA ALA A 47 16.47 10.03 2.34
C ALA A 47 17.38 11.23 2.04
N ALA A 48 17.42 11.70 0.80
CA ALA A 48 18.20 12.88 0.41
C ALA A 48 17.68 14.16 1.09
N TYR A 49 16.36 14.34 1.14
CA TYR A 49 15.72 15.48 1.77
C TYR A 49 16.02 15.56 3.28
N LEU A 50 15.84 14.45 3.99
CA LEU A 50 16.09 14.36 5.44
C LEU A 50 17.57 14.47 5.77
N TYR A 51 18.46 13.91 4.95
CA TYR A 51 19.89 14.10 5.10
C TYR A 51 20.30 15.59 5.00
N LYS A 52 19.71 16.31 4.06
CA LYS A 52 19.93 17.76 3.92
C LYS A 52 19.46 18.54 5.15
N HIS A 53 18.40 18.09 5.80
CA HIS A 53 17.78 18.75 6.96
C HIS A 53 18.11 18.07 8.30
N ARG A 54 19.17 17.23 8.37
CA ARG A 54 19.51 16.43 9.55
C ARG A 54 19.68 17.24 10.84
N ASN A 55 20.16 18.48 10.74
CA ASN A 55 20.36 19.35 11.90
C ASN A 55 19.05 19.97 12.44
N THR A 56 17.99 19.96 11.65
CA THR A 56 16.68 20.55 11.98
C THR A 56 15.55 19.52 11.95
N ILE A 57 15.89 18.22 12.01
CA ILE A 57 14.94 17.13 11.78
C ILE A 57 13.75 17.14 12.76
N ASN A 58 13.98 17.56 14.01
CA ASN A 58 12.97 17.63 15.06
C ASN A 58 12.19 18.96 15.08
N THR A 59 12.42 19.85 14.12
CA THR A 59 11.63 21.08 14.01
C THR A 59 10.28 20.78 13.33
N PHE A 60 9.24 21.43 13.81
CA PHE A 60 7.89 21.28 13.23
C PHE A 60 7.87 21.54 11.71
N ARG A 61 8.66 22.53 11.26
CA ARG A 61 8.75 22.88 9.84
C ARG A 61 9.30 21.73 8.99
N THR A 62 10.35 21.06 9.43
CA THR A 62 10.95 19.93 8.72
C THR A 62 10.01 18.73 8.73
N ILE A 63 9.37 18.45 9.86
CA ILE A 63 8.40 17.34 9.96
C ILE A 63 7.20 17.61 9.05
N ALA A 64 6.59 18.78 9.14
CA ALA A 64 5.43 19.14 8.33
C ALA A 64 5.73 19.11 6.82
N SER A 65 6.88 19.63 6.39
CA SER A 65 7.29 19.57 4.99
C SER A 65 7.56 18.15 4.52
N THR A 66 8.18 17.30 5.35
CA THR A 66 8.41 15.89 5.00
C THR A 66 7.09 15.12 4.90
N CYS A 67 6.16 15.36 5.84
CA CYS A 67 4.81 14.80 5.76
C CYS A 67 4.05 15.26 4.52
N ALA A 68 4.15 16.54 4.14
CA ALA A 68 3.53 17.05 2.92
C ALA A 68 4.12 16.41 1.66
N LEU A 69 5.45 16.30 1.59
CA LEU A 69 6.15 15.68 0.46
C LEU A 69 5.85 14.17 0.33
N ALA A 70 5.72 13.45 1.43
CA ALA A 70 5.28 12.05 1.40
C ALA A 70 3.76 11.92 1.17
N GLY A 71 2.98 12.82 1.75
CA GLY A 71 1.52 12.80 1.70
C GLY A 71 0.97 13.00 0.29
N LEU A 72 1.60 13.81 -0.56
CA LEU A 72 1.16 14.04 -1.93
C LEU A 72 1.09 12.74 -2.76
N PRO A 73 2.18 11.95 -2.93
CA PRO A 73 2.09 10.70 -3.67
C PRO A 73 1.18 9.68 -2.97
N ILE A 74 1.18 9.62 -1.63
CA ILE A 74 0.27 8.74 -0.89
C ILE A 74 -1.19 9.07 -1.21
N ALA A 75 -1.59 10.35 -1.16
CA ALA A 75 -2.94 10.78 -1.49
C ALA A 75 -3.34 10.41 -2.93
N LEU A 76 -2.44 10.59 -3.89
CA LEU A 76 -2.70 10.21 -5.28
C LEU A 76 -2.91 8.70 -5.44
N ILE A 77 -2.17 7.86 -4.69
CA ILE A 77 -2.31 6.40 -4.71
C ILE A 77 -3.60 5.96 -4.02
N VAL A 78 -3.99 6.61 -2.91
CA VAL A 78 -5.29 6.38 -2.25
C VAL A 78 -6.45 6.65 -3.19
N VAL A 79 -6.39 7.74 -3.96
CA VAL A 79 -7.41 8.09 -4.97
C VAL A 79 -7.45 7.09 -6.14
N GLN A 80 -6.39 6.28 -6.35
CA GLN A 80 -6.35 5.16 -7.31
C GLN A 80 -6.85 3.83 -6.73
N PRO A 81 -7.60 3.83 -5.65
CA PRO A 81 -7.96 2.81 -4.66
C PRO A 81 -6.92 1.66 -4.49
N ASP A 82 -5.65 1.99 -4.39
CA ASP A 82 -4.58 1.03 -4.13
C ASP A 82 -4.17 1.01 -2.64
N LEU A 83 -5.01 0.39 -1.82
CA LEU A 83 -4.82 0.34 -0.37
C LEU A 83 -3.52 -0.38 0.01
N SER A 84 -3.19 -1.49 -0.68
CA SER A 84 -1.99 -2.28 -0.37
C SER A 84 -0.72 -1.47 -0.55
N THR A 85 -0.57 -0.81 -1.69
CA THR A 85 0.59 0.04 -1.97
C THR A 85 0.62 1.27 -1.05
N THR A 86 -0.54 1.85 -0.74
CA THR A 86 -0.65 2.95 0.23
C THR A 86 -0.09 2.57 1.60
N ILE A 87 -0.47 1.42 2.13
CA ILE A 87 0.01 0.92 3.43
C ILE A 87 1.52 0.69 3.40
N VAL A 88 2.03 0.05 2.35
CA VAL A 88 3.47 -0.21 2.20
C VAL A 88 4.27 1.10 2.16
N ILE A 89 3.83 2.09 1.37
CA ILE A 89 4.50 3.39 1.29
C ILE A 89 4.42 4.13 2.62
N PHE A 90 3.28 4.08 3.31
CA PHE A 90 3.13 4.71 4.63
C PHE A 90 4.06 4.09 5.67
N ILE A 91 4.15 2.75 5.74
CA ILE A 91 5.09 2.06 6.63
C ILE A 91 6.53 2.43 6.27
N THR A 92 6.87 2.41 4.98
CA THR A 92 8.20 2.81 4.50
C THR A 92 8.54 4.25 4.91
N PHE A 93 7.60 5.17 4.78
CA PHE A 93 7.74 6.54 5.24
C PHE A 93 8.02 6.61 6.76
N CYS A 94 7.25 5.89 7.57
CA CYS A 94 7.46 5.83 9.02
C CYS A 94 8.86 5.28 9.38
N VAL A 95 9.31 4.23 8.69
CA VAL A 95 10.66 3.66 8.89
C VAL A 95 11.74 4.67 8.52
N ILE A 96 11.62 5.36 7.40
CA ILE A 96 12.59 6.39 6.98
C ILE A 96 12.65 7.52 8.01
N MET A 97 11.51 7.98 8.48
CA MET A 97 11.44 9.02 9.52
C MET A 97 12.14 8.56 10.80
N PHE A 98 11.87 7.34 11.24
CA PHE A 98 12.52 6.75 12.42
C PHE A 98 14.04 6.64 12.25
N LEU A 99 14.51 6.09 11.13
CA LEU A 99 15.95 5.94 10.84
C LEU A 99 16.67 7.28 10.67
N SER A 100 15.97 8.34 10.33
CA SER A 100 16.54 9.68 10.17
C SER A 100 16.85 10.37 11.48
N GLY A 101 16.54 9.77 12.64
CA GLY A 101 16.83 10.33 13.95
C GLY A 101 15.75 11.29 14.48
N ILE A 102 14.52 11.16 14.00
CA ILE A 102 13.39 11.88 14.60
C ILE A 102 13.20 11.45 16.06
N SER A 103 12.81 12.38 16.93
CA SER A 103 12.58 12.10 18.34
C SER A 103 11.55 10.97 18.52
N TYR A 104 11.92 9.96 19.34
CA TYR A 104 11.02 8.84 19.66
C TYR A 104 9.67 9.31 20.24
N LYS A 105 9.65 10.47 20.93
CA LYS A 105 8.41 11.06 21.45
C LYS A 105 7.41 11.38 20.32
N ILE A 106 7.90 11.92 19.22
CA ILE A 106 7.07 12.24 18.03
C ILE A 106 6.56 10.96 17.40
N VAL A 107 7.43 9.97 17.20
CA VAL A 107 7.04 8.65 16.64
C VAL A 107 5.96 8.00 17.50
N THR A 108 6.19 7.95 18.82
CA THR A 108 5.22 7.35 19.75
C THR A 108 3.89 8.09 19.74
N THR A 109 3.90 9.42 19.72
CA THR A 109 2.67 10.23 19.65
C THR A 109 1.90 9.93 18.36
N VAL A 110 2.59 9.87 17.22
CA VAL A 110 1.96 9.53 15.93
C VAL A 110 1.34 8.14 15.97
N LEU A 111 2.05 7.15 16.51
CA LEU A 111 1.53 5.78 16.61
C LEU A 111 0.31 5.68 17.55
N ILE A 112 0.35 6.36 18.71
CA ILE A 112 -0.78 6.39 19.64
C ILE A 112 -2.03 7.00 19.01
N ILE A 113 -1.88 7.94 18.08
CA ILE A 113 -3.02 8.55 17.39
C ILE A 113 -3.43 7.71 16.16
N ALA A 114 -2.45 7.27 15.37
CA ALA A 114 -2.71 6.60 14.10
C ALA A 114 -3.33 5.21 14.26
N ILE A 115 -2.90 4.43 15.28
CA ILE A 115 -3.41 3.06 15.48
C ILE A 115 -4.90 3.07 15.85
N PRO A 116 -5.37 3.84 16.85
CA PRO A 116 -6.81 3.91 17.13
C PRO A 116 -7.63 4.46 15.97
N LEU A 117 -7.12 5.49 15.28
CA LEU A 117 -7.81 6.07 14.13
C LEU A 117 -7.98 5.06 13.00
N ALA A 118 -6.92 4.31 12.67
CA ALA A 118 -6.97 3.23 11.69
C ALA A 118 -7.93 2.11 12.12
N SER A 119 -7.93 1.75 13.41
CA SER A 119 -8.85 0.74 13.95
C SER A 119 -10.31 1.17 13.83
N VAL A 120 -10.62 2.42 14.14
CA VAL A 120 -11.98 2.99 13.97
C VAL A 120 -12.36 3.01 12.49
N PHE A 121 -11.44 3.40 11.60
CA PHE A 121 -11.67 3.44 10.15
C PHE A 121 -12.02 2.06 9.60
N VAL A 122 -11.27 1.02 9.98
CA VAL A 122 -11.54 -0.37 9.60
C VAL A 122 -12.85 -0.85 10.21
N TYR A 123 -13.09 -0.56 11.49
CA TYR A 123 -14.32 -0.96 12.18
C TYR A 123 -15.57 -0.38 11.51
N VAL A 124 -15.57 0.92 11.21
CA VAL A 124 -16.70 1.58 10.51
C VAL A 124 -16.87 1.02 9.10
N GLY A 125 -15.78 0.82 8.35
CA GLY A 125 -15.84 0.27 7.00
C GLY A 125 -16.38 -1.17 6.93
N ILE A 126 -16.18 -1.98 7.99
CA ILE A 126 -16.71 -3.34 8.07
C ILE A 126 -18.20 -3.32 8.46
N ASN A 127 -18.59 -2.49 9.43
CA ASN A 127 -19.95 -2.49 9.98
C ASN A 127 -20.95 -1.67 9.14
N ASP A 128 -20.48 -0.72 8.35
CA ASP A 128 -21.30 0.07 7.44
C ASP A 128 -20.74 0.03 6.02
N PRO A 129 -21.12 -0.98 5.22
CA PRO A 129 -20.69 -1.11 3.83
C PRO A 129 -21.07 0.08 2.94
N ASN A 130 -22.09 0.87 3.34
CA ASN A 130 -22.56 2.05 2.60
C ASN A 130 -21.77 3.33 2.95
N SER A 131 -20.90 3.29 3.95
CA SER A 131 -20.06 4.44 4.36
C SER A 131 -19.13 4.95 3.26
N GLY A 132 -18.88 4.17 2.20
CA GLY A 132 -17.93 4.49 1.14
C GLY A 132 -16.46 4.48 1.57
N ILE A 133 -16.19 4.14 2.83
CA ILE A 133 -14.85 4.13 3.44
C ILE A 133 -13.98 3.03 2.83
N LEU A 134 -14.56 1.82 2.70
CA LEU A 134 -13.91 0.69 2.03
C LEU A 134 -14.66 0.39 0.73
N GLN A 135 -13.91 0.20 -0.35
CA GLN A 135 -14.51 -0.26 -1.59
C GLN A 135 -14.93 -1.73 -1.47
N GLY A 136 -15.98 -2.14 -2.19
CA GLY A 136 -16.55 -3.48 -2.07
C GLY A 136 -15.52 -4.61 -2.18
N TYR A 137 -14.52 -4.51 -3.06
CA TYR A 137 -13.46 -5.52 -3.18
C TYR A 137 -12.48 -5.53 -1.97
N GLN A 138 -12.25 -4.38 -1.31
CA GLN A 138 -11.42 -4.29 -0.11
C GLN A 138 -12.13 -4.93 1.08
N LEU A 139 -13.42 -4.65 1.21
CA LEU A 139 -14.28 -5.29 2.22
C LEU A 139 -14.31 -6.81 2.02
N LYS A 140 -14.50 -7.29 0.80
CA LYS A 140 -14.51 -8.72 0.47
C LYS A 140 -13.19 -9.42 0.85
N ARG A 141 -12.04 -8.76 0.68
CA ARG A 141 -10.74 -9.30 1.13
C ARG A 141 -10.63 -9.41 2.65
N ILE A 142 -11.10 -8.41 3.38
CA ILE A 142 -11.09 -8.43 4.86
C ILE A 142 -12.07 -9.50 5.36
N VAL A 143 -13.30 -9.52 4.85
CA VAL A 143 -14.32 -10.49 5.22
C VAL A 143 -13.89 -11.91 4.85
N GLY A 144 -13.29 -12.11 3.67
CA GLY A 144 -12.78 -13.42 3.22
C GLY A 144 -11.69 -14.00 4.13
N PHE A 145 -10.94 -13.13 4.83
CA PHE A 145 -9.94 -13.59 5.82
C PHE A 145 -10.58 -14.11 7.11
N TYR A 146 -11.70 -13.51 7.55
CA TYR A 146 -12.34 -13.86 8.81
C TYR A 146 -13.54 -14.81 8.67
N SER A 147 -14.31 -14.69 7.59
CA SER A 147 -15.57 -15.45 7.40
C SER A 147 -15.34 -16.73 6.61
N LYS A 148 -15.19 -17.84 7.31
CA LYS A 148 -15.03 -19.16 6.69
C LYS A 148 -16.33 -19.70 6.05
N ASP A 149 -17.48 -19.23 6.51
CA ASP A 149 -18.81 -19.77 6.14
C ASP A 149 -19.58 -18.89 5.15
N SER A 150 -18.90 -17.93 4.49
CA SER A 150 -19.53 -17.06 3.51
C SER A 150 -19.90 -17.85 2.25
N THR A 151 -21.14 -17.67 1.77
CA THR A 151 -21.66 -18.22 0.52
C THR A 151 -21.50 -17.27 -0.68
N ASP A 152 -20.98 -16.04 -0.47
CA ASP A 152 -20.71 -15.08 -1.55
C ASP A 152 -19.57 -15.60 -2.44
N PRO A 153 -19.81 -15.79 -3.76
CA PRO A 153 -18.80 -16.31 -4.70
C PRO A 153 -17.50 -15.50 -4.71
N ASP A 154 -17.58 -14.18 -4.62
CA ASP A 154 -16.39 -13.29 -4.64
C ASP A 154 -15.56 -13.41 -3.36
N ILE A 155 -16.22 -13.66 -2.23
CA ILE A 155 -15.53 -13.92 -0.95
C ILE A 155 -14.85 -15.28 -1.00
N ILE A 156 -15.52 -16.29 -1.54
CA ILE A 156 -14.96 -17.64 -1.73
C ILE A 156 -13.72 -17.58 -2.64
N ASP A 157 -13.79 -16.84 -3.72
CA ASP A 157 -12.68 -16.73 -4.67
C ASP A 157 -11.47 -15.98 -4.05
N THR A 158 -11.73 -14.92 -3.30
CA THR A 158 -10.69 -14.20 -2.54
C THR A 158 -10.03 -15.11 -1.51
N ARG A 159 -10.81 -15.94 -0.81
CA ARG A 159 -10.29 -16.91 0.15
C ARG A 159 -9.42 -17.98 -0.52
N ARG A 160 -9.86 -18.52 -1.66
CA ARG A 160 -9.06 -19.48 -2.45
C ARG A 160 -7.71 -18.90 -2.85
N GLN A 161 -7.67 -17.63 -3.28
CA GLN A 161 -6.41 -16.96 -3.62
C GLN A 161 -5.47 -16.88 -2.40
N GLN A 162 -5.99 -16.58 -1.21
CA GLN A 162 -5.22 -16.55 0.03
C GLN A 162 -4.73 -17.94 0.43
N GLU A 163 -5.59 -18.96 0.39
CA GLU A 163 -5.24 -20.35 0.68
C GLU A 163 -4.19 -20.88 -0.28
N ASN A 164 -4.33 -20.62 -1.58
CA ASN A 164 -3.33 -20.99 -2.59
C ASN A 164 -1.98 -20.32 -2.33
N SER A 165 -1.97 -19.06 -1.89
CA SER A 165 -0.74 -18.36 -1.52
C SER A 165 -0.06 -19.01 -0.30
N LEU A 166 -0.83 -19.38 0.72
CA LEU A 166 -0.32 -20.10 1.89
C LEU A 166 0.21 -21.49 1.51
N LEU A 167 -0.52 -22.23 0.65
CA LEU A 167 -0.09 -23.52 0.15
C LEU A 167 1.19 -23.40 -0.70
N ALA A 168 1.31 -22.36 -1.53
CA ALA A 168 2.51 -22.13 -2.33
C ALA A 168 3.74 -21.90 -1.44
N ILE A 169 3.61 -21.03 -0.42
CA ILE A 169 4.68 -20.74 0.54
C ILE A 169 5.01 -22.00 1.37
N GLY A 170 3.98 -22.64 1.96
CA GLY A 170 4.16 -23.82 2.80
C GLY A 170 4.76 -25.00 2.06
N SER A 171 4.32 -25.24 0.82
CA SER A 171 4.82 -26.35 -0.01
C SER A 171 6.23 -26.11 -0.56
N GLY A 172 6.69 -24.86 -0.61
CA GLY A 172 8.05 -24.51 -1.05
C GLY A 172 9.10 -24.74 0.04
N GLY A 173 8.75 -24.72 1.31
CA GLY A 173 9.70 -24.79 2.43
C GLY A 173 10.79 -23.71 2.35
N LEU A 174 11.97 -24.00 2.89
CA LEU A 174 13.09 -23.03 2.91
C LEU A 174 13.81 -22.88 1.55
N THR A 175 13.81 -23.91 0.72
CA THR A 175 14.59 -23.95 -0.53
C THR A 175 13.75 -23.73 -1.79
N GLY A 176 12.42 -23.72 -1.65
CA GLY A 176 11.50 -23.69 -2.79
C GLY A 176 11.45 -25.03 -3.55
N LYS A 177 10.53 -25.14 -4.51
CA LYS A 177 10.35 -26.34 -5.35
C LYS A 177 11.24 -26.38 -6.60
N GLY A 178 12.04 -25.38 -6.81
CA GLY A 178 12.87 -25.22 -8.01
C GLY A 178 12.23 -24.34 -9.09
N LEU A 179 13.07 -23.85 -9.99
CA LEU A 179 12.67 -22.96 -11.07
C LEU A 179 11.72 -23.71 -12.04
N TYR A 180 10.64 -23.05 -12.44
CA TYR A 180 9.58 -23.58 -13.33
C TYR A 180 8.75 -24.76 -12.77
N ASN A 181 8.95 -25.17 -11.52
CA ASN A 181 8.14 -26.22 -10.91
C ASN A 181 6.88 -25.62 -10.25
N ASN A 182 5.92 -25.25 -11.09
CA ASN A 182 4.74 -24.49 -10.72
C ASN A 182 3.54 -25.43 -10.47
N THR A 183 3.33 -25.90 -9.24
CA THR A 183 2.28 -26.86 -8.90
C THR A 183 1.04 -26.22 -8.28
N VAL A 184 1.12 -24.98 -7.81
CA VAL A 184 0.02 -24.33 -7.07
C VAL A 184 -0.50 -23.07 -7.77
N THR A 185 0.33 -22.37 -8.55
CA THR A 185 -0.02 -21.10 -9.20
C THR A 185 -0.47 -21.26 -10.66
N SER A 186 -0.49 -22.48 -11.17
CA SER A 186 -0.94 -22.83 -12.53
C SER A 186 -2.41 -23.27 -12.61
N VAL A 187 -3.17 -23.08 -11.52
CA VAL A 187 -4.60 -23.43 -11.45
C VAL A 187 -5.45 -22.18 -11.60
#